data_11617687ac14d1957d5452c883e33ce8
#
_entry.id   11617687ac14d1957d5452c883e33ce8
#
_cell.length_a   1.000
_cell.length_b   1.000
_cell.length_c   1.000
_cell.angle_alpha   90.00
_cell.angle_beta   90.00
_cell.angle_gamma   90.00
#
_symmetry.space_group_name_H-M   'P 1'
#
loop_
_entity.id
_entity.type
_entity.pdbx_description
1 polymer ?
#
loop_
_entity_poly.entity_id
_entity_poly.type
_entity_poly.pdbx_seq_one_letter_code
_entity_poly.pdbx_strand_id
1 'polypeptide(L)'
;DTNLDIEKLKNLQFKIMKDVAASALIPLMRIGDQLGLFQKLSELGPINSKKFAEEARVDERYLREWLYALSATDFVSYDGAKEEFSLSPEQRAVFADEEGPANMMGAYEVLAGQVYAEEKVLDAFKTGKGVAYENACPLCFTGTARFFKPSYQVNLIKKWLPMIDGFEEKMKLGGSFADVGCCLLYTSDAADD
;
A
#
# COMPACT_ATOMS: atom_id res chain seq x y z
N ASP A 1 10.38 -14.50 42.32
CA ASP A 1 11.20 -15.07 41.23
C ASP A 1 10.28 -15.38 40.08
N THR A 2 10.25 -14.47 39.11
CA THR A 2 9.59 -14.72 37.84
C THR A 2 10.43 -15.75 37.09
N ASN A 3 9.97 -17.00 37.08
CA ASN A 3 10.62 -18.08 36.33
C ASN A 3 10.48 -17.80 34.85
N LEU A 4 11.50 -17.13 34.25
CA LEU A 4 11.51 -16.71 32.87
C LEU A 4 11.70 -17.92 31.94
N ASP A 5 10.70 -18.22 31.13
CA ASP A 5 10.78 -19.25 30.11
C ASP A 5 11.63 -18.73 28.95
N ILE A 6 12.85 -19.21 28.83
CA ILE A 6 13.84 -18.76 27.86
C ILE A 6 13.40 -19.08 26.42
N GLU A 7 12.66 -20.14 26.17
CA GLU A 7 12.17 -20.48 24.85
C GLU A 7 11.07 -19.50 24.41
N LYS A 8 10.12 -19.22 25.29
CA LYS A 8 9.10 -18.19 25.02
C LYS A 8 9.71 -16.81 24.81
N LEU A 9 10.74 -16.46 25.58
CA LEU A 9 11.46 -15.20 25.40
C LEU A 9 12.08 -15.09 24.00
N LYS A 10 12.81 -16.12 23.58
CA LYS A 10 13.45 -16.15 22.23
C LYS A 10 12.41 -16.08 21.13
N ASN A 11 11.32 -16.82 21.25
CA ASN A 11 10.23 -16.80 20.26
C ASN A 11 9.59 -15.41 20.16
N LEU A 12 9.36 -14.72 21.28
CA LEU A 12 8.84 -13.35 21.31
C LEU A 12 9.84 -12.37 20.66
N GLN A 13 11.13 -12.47 21.01
CA GLN A 13 12.16 -11.62 20.40
C GLN A 13 12.24 -11.82 18.88
N PHE A 14 12.19 -13.06 18.42
CA PHE A 14 12.24 -13.36 16.98
C PHE A 14 11.01 -12.83 16.23
N LYS A 15 9.82 -12.94 16.84
CA LYS A 15 8.60 -12.34 16.31
C LYS A 15 8.75 -10.82 16.18
N ILE A 16 9.20 -10.14 17.25
CA ILE A 16 9.40 -8.69 17.22
C ILE A 16 10.41 -8.28 16.15
N MET A 17 11.53 -9.01 16.02
CA MET A 17 12.52 -8.72 14.99
C MET A 17 11.93 -8.80 13.56
N LYS A 18 11.08 -9.79 13.29
CA LYS A 18 10.38 -9.89 12.00
C LYS A 18 9.45 -8.71 11.77
N ASP A 19 8.65 -8.34 12.78
CA ASP A 19 7.68 -7.26 12.67
C ASP A 19 8.41 -5.90 12.46
N VAL A 20 9.53 -5.68 13.17
CA VAL A 20 10.36 -4.48 13.01
C VAL A 20 11.02 -4.44 11.62
N ALA A 21 11.57 -5.55 11.15
CA ALA A 21 12.16 -5.62 9.80
C ALA A 21 11.13 -5.34 8.71
N ALA A 22 9.92 -5.89 8.82
CA ALA A 22 8.82 -5.60 7.89
C ALA A 22 8.41 -4.11 7.93
N SER A 23 8.38 -3.50 9.12
CA SER A 23 8.05 -2.08 9.27
C SER A 23 9.08 -1.16 8.61
N ALA A 24 10.36 -1.56 8.57
CA ALA A 24 11.42 -0.79 7.90
C ALA A 24 11.23 -0.69 6.37
N LEU A 25 10.40 -1.55 5.78
CA LEU A 25 10.06 -1.47 4.36
C LEU A 25 9.10 -0.32 4.03
N ILE A 26 8.31 0.17 4.99
CA ILE A 26 7.32 1.23 4.74
C ILE A 26 7.94 2.44 4.02
N PRO A 27 9.00 3.09 4.54
CA PRO A 27 9.62 4.21 3.85
C PRO A 27 10.22 3.83 2.49
N LEU A 28 10.78 2.64 2.34
CA LEU A 28 11.35 2.19 1.06
C LEU A 28 10.28 2.01 -0.01
N MET A 29 9.16 1.38 0.34
CA MET A 29 8.03 1.22 -0.56
C MET A 29 7.46 2.58 -0.99
N ARG A 30 7.30 3.50 -0.04
CA ARG A 30 6.81 4.85 -0.33
C ARG A 30 7.78 5.67 -1.19
N ILE A 31 9.09 5.56 -0.98
CA ILE A 31 10.09 6.21 -1.83
C ILE A 31 9.99 5.68 -3.27
N GLY A 32 9.92 4.35 -3.42
CA GLY A 32 9.76 3.72 -4.74
C GLY A 32 8.50 4.16 -5.46
N ASP A 33 7.39 4.26 -4.73
CA ASP A 33 6.10 4.72 -5.22
C ASP A 33 6.14 6.20 -5.66
N GLN A 34 6.60 7.09 -4.78
CA GLN A 34 6.67 8.54 -5.04
C GLN A 34 7.61 8.90 -6.21
N LEU A 35 8.65 8.10 -6.44
CA LEU A 35 9.58 8.26 -7.54
C LEU A 35 9.17 7.49 -8.80
N GLY A 36 8.06 6.74 -8.77
CA GLY A 36 7.60 5.91 -9.88
C GLY A 36 8.55 4.77 -10.25
N LEU A 37 9.37 4.29 -9.29
CA LEU A 37 10.41 3.29 -9.57
C LEU A 37 9.83 1.92 -9.92
N PHE A 38 8.70 1.53 -9.34
CA PHE A 38 8.05 0.26 -9.66
C PHE A 38 7.50 0.25 -11.08
N GLN A 39 6.82 1.32 -11.49
CA GLN A 39 6.30 1.49 -12.85
C GLN A 39 7.44 1.49 -13.84
N LYS A 40 8.49 2.26 -13.57
CA LYS A 40 9.66 2.36 -14.44
C LYS A 40 10.40 1.03 -14.59
N LEU A 41 10.59 0.29 -13.48
CA LEU A 41 11.20 -1.05 -13.53
C LEU A 41 10.31 -2.06 -14.29
N SER A 42 8.99 -1.91 -14.18
CA SER A 42 8.04 -2.72 -14.94
C SER A 42 8.13 -2.48 -16.44
N GLU A 43 8.34 -1.25 -16.87
CA GLU A 43 8.47 -0.84 -18.28
C GLU A 43 9.80 -1.29 -18.89
N LEU A 44 10.90 -1.11 -18.16
CA LEU A 44 12.25 -1.38 -18.66
C LEU A 44 12.58 -2.88 -18.69
N GLY A 45 11.92 -3.68 -17.84
CA GLY A 45 12.23 -5.11 -17.67
C GLY A 45 13.56 -5.31 -16.92
N PRO A 46 14.26 -6.44 -17.13
CA PRO A 46 15.52 -6.71 -16.46
C PRO A 46 16.59 -5.66 -16.77
N ILE A 47 17.13 -5.02 -15.73
CA ILE A 47 18.06 -3.91 -15.87
C ILE A 47 19.02 -3.84 -14.69
N ASN A 48 20.27 -3.45 -14.91
CA ASN A 48 21.23 -3.20 -13.83
C ASN A 48 20.99 -1.83 -13.17
N SER A 49 21.50 -1.66 -11.93
CA SER A 49 21.27 -0.45 -11.13
C SER A 49 21.77 0.84 -11.80
N LYS A 50 22.88 0.81 -12.53
CA LYS A 50 23.44 1.99 -13.19
C LYS A 50 22.54 2.53 -14.28
N LYS A 51 22.14 1.66 -15.22
CA LYS A 51 21.21 2.02 -16.29
C LYS A 51 19.86 2.45 -15.74
N PHE A 52 19.38 1.73 -14.71
CA PHE A 52 18.10 2.09 -14.10
C PHE A 52 18.14 3.45 -13.42
N ALA A 53 19.25 3.81 -12.75
CA ALA A 53 19.42 5.14 -12.16
C ALA A 53 19.42 6.26 -13.21
N GLU A 54 20.09 6.04 -14.35
CA GLU A 54 20.08 6.98 -15.50
C GLU A 54 18.65 7.19 -16.01
N GLU A 55 17.90 6.10 -16.27
CA GLU A 55 16.54 6.13 -16.77
C GLU A 55 15.54 6.74 -15.77
N ALA A 56 15.71 6.46 -14.49
CA ALA A 56 14.86 6.99 -13.42
C ALA A 56 15.31 8.40 -12.95
N ARG A 57 16.48 8.88 -13.39
CA ARG A 57 17.07 10.16 -13.00
C ARG A 57 17.25 10.31 -11.49
N VAL A 58 17.77 9.27 -10.85
CA VAL A 58 18.05 9.21 -9.43
C VAL A 58 19.51 8.85 -9.19
N ASP A 59 19.99 9.07 -7.97
CA ASP A 59 21.34 8.66 -7.57
C ASP A 59 21.47 7.13 -7.54
N GLU A 60 22.51 6.60 -8.21
CA GLU A 60 22.72 5.16 -8.37
C GLU A 60 22.94 4.45 -7.05
N ARG A 61 23.71 5.04 -6.14
CA ARG A 61 24.01 4.40 -4.87
C ARG A 61 22.74 4.18 -4.05
N TYR A 62 21.88 5.18 -3.93
CA TYR A 62 20.62 5.06 -3.21
C TYR A 62 19.67 4.09 -3.89
N LEU A 63 19.57 4.15 -5.21
CA LEU A 63 18.74 3.20 -5.98
C LEU A 63 19.22 1.77 -5.80
N ARG A 64 20.52 1.51 -5.86
CA ARG A 64 21.09 0.18 -5.68
C ARG A 64 20.81 -0.39 -4.29
N GLU A 65 20.98 0.40 -3.23
CA GLU A 65 20.64 -0.01 -1.86
C GLU A 65 19.12 -0.32 -1.73
N TRP A 66 18.27 0.51 -2.34
CA TRP A 66 16.84 0.29 -2.40
C TRP A 66 16.49 -1.02 -3.12
N LEU A 67 17.08 -1.29 -4.28
CA LEU A 67 16.90 -2.52 -5.04
C LEU A 67 17.32 -3.76 -4.23
N TYR A 68 18.49 -3.73 -3.60
CA TYR A 68 18.95 -4.86 -2.77
C TYR A 68 18.06 -5.06 -1.54
N ALA A 69 17.62 -4.01 -0.88
CA ALA A 69 16.70 -4.12 0.25
C ALA A 69 15.38 -4.80 -0.15
N LEU A 70 14.81 -4.41 -1.29
CA LEU A 70 13.58 -5.02 -1.79
C LEU A 70 13.79 -6.42 -2.36
N SER A 71 14.95 -6.71 -2.93
CA SER A 71 15.29 -8.07 -3.39
C SER A 71 15.47 -9.04 -2.22
N ALA A 72 16.01 -8.57 -1.10
CA ALA A 72 16.15 -9.39 0.12
C ALA A 72 14.81 -9.79 0.75
N THR A 73 13.72 -9.16 0.33
CA THR A 73 12.34 -9.43 0.80
C THR A 73 11.44 -9.98 -0.31
N ASP A 74 12.01 -10.38 -1.44
CA ASP A 74 11.30 -10.91 -2.62
C ASP A 74 10.30 -9.92 -3.26
N PHE A 75 10.42 -8.60 -2.98
CA PHE A 75 9.58 -7.57 -3.59
C PHE A 75 10.11 -7.10 -4.96
N VAL A 76 11.39 -7.32 -5.20
CA VAL A 76 12.06 -7.15 -6.51
C VAL A 76 12.84 -8.41 -6.81
N SER A 77 12.77 -8.91 -8.03
CA SER A 77 13.55 -10.07 -8.48
C SER A 77 14.97 -9.64 -8.84
N TYR A 78 15.98 -10.43 -8.44
CA TYR A 78 17.39 -10.19 -8.73
C TYR A 78 18.06 -11.41 -9.38
N ASP A 79 18.63 -11.22 -10.55
CA ASP A 79 19.50 -12.20 -11.21
C ASP A 79 20.96 -11.89 -10.90
N GLY A 80 21.54 -12.62 -9.94
CA GLY A 80 22.92 -12.39 -9.51
C GLY A 80 23.99 -12.74 -10.56
N ALA A 81 23.67 -13.55 -11.58
CA ALA A 81 24.61 -13.89 -12.66
C ALA A 81 24.73 -12.74 -13.68
N LYS A 82 23.66 -11.96 -13.84
CA LYS A 82 23.60 -10.81 -14.75
C LYS A 82 23.67 -9.46 -14.04
N GLU A 83 23.57 -9.46 -12.72
CA GLU A 83 23.44 -8.26 -11.89
C GLU A 83 22.24 -7.39 -12.32
N GLU A 84 21.12 -8.04 -12.68
CA GLU A 84 19.90 -7.38 -13.16
C GLU A 84 18.75 -7.54 -12.19
N PHE A 85 17.94 -6.47 -12.10
CA PHE A 85 16.73 -6.39 -11.32
C PHE A 85 15.50 -6.36 -12.23
N SER A 86 14.41 -6.97 -11.80
CA SER A 86 13.16 -7.00 -12.55
C SER A 86 11.95 -7.17 -11.62
N LEU A 87 10.76 -7.03 -12.16
CA LEU A 87 9.52 -7.42 -11.50
C LEU A 87 8.91 -8.63 -12.19
N SER A 88 8.51 -9.63 -11.41
CA SER A 88 7.65 -10.72 -11.90
C SER A 88 6.26 -10.18 -12.28
N PRO A 89 5.43 -10.95 -13.02
CA PRO A 89 4.05 -10.55 -13.28
C PRO A 89 3.25 -10.24 -12.01
N GLU A 90 3.43 -10.99 -10.94
CA GLU A 90 2.76 -10.81 -9.66
C GLU A 90 3.25 -9.53 -8.96
N GLN A 91 4.57 -9.30 -8.95
CA GLN A 91 5.16 -8.08 -8.39
C GLN A 91 4.69 -6.83 -9.15
N ARG A 92 4.57 -6.90 -10.49
CA ARG A 92 4.00 -5.81 -11.30
C ARG A 92 2.55 -5.52 -10.94
N ALA A 93 1.73 -6.55 -10.84
CA ALA A 93 0.32 -6.41 -10.49
C ALA A 93 0.12 -5.76 -9.11
N VAL A 94 1.01 -6.06 -8.15
CA VAL A 94 0.90 -5.56 -6.77
C VAL A 94 1.50 -4.16 -6.60
N PHE A 95 2.62 -3.85 -7.30
CA PHE A 95 3.39 -2.64 -7.02
C PHE A 95 3.40 -1.60 -8.15
N ALA A 96 3.19 -2.01 -9.41
CA ALA A 96 3.35 -1.15 -10.56
C ALA A 96 2.04 -0.83 -11.30
N ASP A 97 1.07 -1.73 -11.26
CA ASP A 97 -0.23 -1.55 -11.92
C ASP A 97 -1.19 -0.77 -11.01
N GLU A 98 -1.20 0.56 -11.16
CA GLU A 98 -1.96 1.46 -10.28
C GLU A 98 -3.48 1.23 -10.36
N GLU A 99 -4.00 0.91 -11.52
CA GLU A 99 -5.44 0.66 -11.73
C GLU A 99 -5.80 -0.83 -11.60
N GLY A 100 -4.81 -1.69 -11.37
CA GLY A 100 -5.00 -3.12 -11.25
C GLY A 100 -5.66 -3.54 -9.94
N PRO A 101 -6.50 -4.58 -9.97
CA PRO A 101 -7.25 -5.03 -8.79
C PRO A 101 -6.39 -5.61 -7.68
N ALA A 102 -5.10 -5.85 -7.93
CA ALA A 102 -4.15 -6.40 -6.97
C ALA A 102 -3.21 -5.34 -6.37
N ASN A 103 -3.36 -4.05 -6.73
CA ASN A 103 -2.49 -2.99 -6.22
C ASN A 103 -2.58 -2.85 -4.70
N MET A 104 -1.41 -2.80 -4.04
CA MET A 104 -1.31 -2.74 -2.57
C MET A 104 -0.61 -1.46 -2.08
N MET A 105 -0.23 -0.54 -2.98
CA MET A 105 0.59 0.63 -2.61
C MET A 105 -0.13 1.59 -1.67
N GLY A 106 -1.45 1.71 -1.78
CA GLY A 106 -2.26 2.48 -0.83
C GLY A 106 -2.12 2.05 0.63
N ALA A 107 -1.86 0.76 0.90
CA ALA A 107 -1.64 0.27 2.26
C ALA A 107 -0.40 0.89 2.91
N TYR A 108 0.71 1.03 2.17
CA TYR A 108 1.93 1.68 2.68
C TYR A 108 1.72 3.18 2.92
N GLU A 109 0.87 3.81 2.16
CA GLU A 109 0.48 5.21 2.36
C GLU A 109 -0.33 5.39 3.65
N VAL A 110 -1.30 4.50 3.92
CA VAL A 110 -2.06 4.48 5.19
C VAL A 110 -1.12 4.28 6.37
N LEU A 111 -0.21 3.30 6.30
CA LEU A 111 0.72 3.02 7.38
C LEU A 111 1.63 4.22 7.69
N ALA A 112 2.13 4.91 6.66
CA ALA A 112 2.88 6.14 6.86
C ALA A 112 2.02 7.22 7.52
N GLY A 113 0.77 7.38 7.10
CA GLY A 113 -0.18 8.31 7.72
C GLY A 113 -0.41 8.04 9.20
N GLN A 114 -0.48 6.77 9.61
CA GLN A 114 -0.59 6.37 11.01
C GLN A 114 0.65 6.78 11.83
N VAL A 115 1.85 6.59 11.29
CA VAL A 115 3.09 7.04 11.94
C VAL A 115 3.12 8.56 12.09
N TYR A 116 2.74 9.32 11.07
CA TYR A 116 2.64 10.79 11.16
C TYR A 116 1.58 11.27 12.14
N ALA A 117 0.55 10.48 12.43
CA ALA A 117 -0.51 10.81 13.39
C ALA A 117 -0.14 10.48 14.85
N GLU A 118 0.99 9.84 15.12
CA GLU A 118 1.36 9.28 16.43
C GLU A 118 1.23 10.30 17.56
N GLU A 119 1.76 11.52 17.41
CA GLU A 119 1.70 12.56 18.44
C GLU A 119 0.25 12.95 18.80
N LYS A 120 -0.61 13.07 17.79
CA LYS A 120 -2.03 13.40 18.01
C LYS A 120 -2.78 12.28 18.73
N VAL A 121 -2.47 11.04 18.37
CA VAL A 121 -3.02 9.87 19.02
C VAL A 121 -2.52 9.74 20.45
N LEU A 122 -1.22 10.01 20.70
CA LEU A 122 -0.64 10.06 22.05
C LEU A 122 -1.35 11.07 22.96
N ASP A 123 -1.69 12.26 22.42
CA ASP A 123 -2.47 13.25 23.15
C ASP A 123 -3.91 12.77 23.41
N ALA A 124 -4.52 12.11 22.45
CA ALA A 124 -5.85 11.52 22.63
C ALA A 124 -5.86 10.45 23.73
N PHE A 125 -4.82 9.64 23.85
CA PHE A 125 -4.66 8.68 24.97
C PHE A 125 -4.62 9.36 26.34
N LYS A 126 -3.99 10.54 26.44
CA LYS A 126 -3.87 11.31 27.69
C LYS A 126 -5.17 12.02 28.06
N THR A 127 -5.89 12.51 27.07
CA THR A 127 -7.00 13.45 27.28
C THR A 127 -8.38 12.84 27.10
N GLY A 128 -8.49 11.72 26.40
CA GLY A 128 -9.76 11.10 26.01
C GLY A 128 -10.56 11.88 24.94
N LYS A 129 -9.99 12.96 24.37
CA LYS A 129 -10.70 13.84 23.41
C LYS A 129 -10.76 13.30 21.98
N GLY A 130 -9.99 12.25 21.68
CA GLY A 130 -9.86 11.73 20.32
C GLY A 130 -9.05 12.64 19.39
N VAL A 131 -9.03 12.30 18.11
CA VAL A 131 -8.46 13.13 17.03
C VAL A 131 -9.61 13.52 16.11
N ALA A 132 -9.86 14.82 15.96
CA ALA A 132 -10.91 15.31 15.08
C ALA A 132 -10.57 14.94 13.62
N TYR A 133 -11.61 14.64 12.82
CA TYR A 133 -11.45 14.15 11.45
C TYR A 133 -10.63 15.11 10.58
N GLU A 134 -10.90 16.41 10.66
CA GLU A 134 -10.15 17.45 9.95
C GLU A 134 -8.67 17.54 10.34
N ASN A 135 -8.30 16.97 11.47
CA ASN A 135 -6.92 16.92 11.98
C ASN A 135 -6.22 15.58 11.69
N ALA A 136 -6.89 14.63 11.07
CA ALA A 136 -6.27 13.36 10.67
C ALA A 136 -5.22 13.60 9.56
N CYS A 137 -4.26 12.69 9.46
CA CYS A 137 -3.23 12.79 8.42
C CYS A 137 -3.84 12.58 7.03
N PRO A 138 -3.63 13.49 6.07
CA PRO A 138 -4.15 13.34 4.70
C PRO A 138 -3.77 11.99 4.04
N LEU A 139 -2.59 11.45 4.34
CA LEU A 139 -2.15 10.15 3.84
C LEU A 139 -3.06 8.98 4.28
N CYS A 140 -3.75 9.11 5.41
CA CYS A 140 -4.72 8.10 5.82
C CYS A 140 -5.92 8.07 4.88
N PHE A 141 -6.38 9.23 4.39
CA PHE A 141 -7.52 9.32 3.49
C PHE A 141 -7.15 8.89 2.07
N THR A 142 -6.09 9.48 1.51
CA THR A 142 -5.64 9.18 0.15
C THR A 142 -5.19 7.72 0.03
N GLY A 143 -4.45 7.22 0.99
CA GLY A 143 -4.03 5.82 1.03
C GLY A 143 -5.19 4.85 1.18
N THR A 144 -6.20 5.18 2.00
CA THR A 144 -7.42 4.36 2.15
C THR A 144 -8.19 4.30 0.83
N ALA A 145 -8.41 5.46 0.20
CA ALA A 145 -9.08 5.52 -1.09
C ALA A 145 -8.33 4.68 -2.13
N ARG A 146 -7.02 4.89 -2.28
CA ARG A 146 -6.17 4.16 -3.21
C ARG A 146 -6.16 2.66 -2.96
N PHE A 147 -6.16 2.23 -1.70
CA PHE A 147 -6.16 0.81 -1.32
C PHE A 147 -7.49 0.12 -1.65
N PHE A 148 -8.62 0.78 -1.41
CA PHE A 148 -9.92 0.18 -1.61
C PHE A 148 -10.50 0.36 -3.01
N LYS A 149 -10.13 1.43 -3.75
CA LYS A 149 -10.62 1.73 -5.10
C LYS A 149 -10.64 0.51 -6.01
N PRO A 150 -9.55 -0.27 -6.18
CA PRO A 150 -9.55 -1.42 -7.08
C PRO A 150 -10.60 -2.47 -6.72
N SER A 151 -10.82 -2.70 -5.42
CA SER A 151 -11.84 -3.65 -4.95
C SER A 151 -13.26 -3.18 -5.27
N TYR A 152 -13.54 -1.89 -5.11
CA TYR A 152 -14.85 -1.31 -5.46
C TYR A 152 -15.09 -1.38 -6.96
N GLN A 153 -14.13 -0.99 -7.79
CA GLN A 153 -14.24 -1.02 -9.25
C GLN A 153 -14.58 -2.43 -9.77
N VAL A 154 -13.96 -3.47 -9.22
CA VAL A 154 -14.20 -4.85 -9.65
C VAL A 154 -15.50 -5.43 -9.12
N ASN A 155 -15.88 -5.09 -7.87
CA ASN A 155 -16.91 -5.85 -7.17
C ASN A 155 -18.20 -5.08 -6.97
N LEU A 156 -18.19 -3.74 -6.84
CA LEU A 156 -19.37 -2.98 -6.44
C LEU A 156 -20.54 -3.25 -7.38
N ILE A 157 -20.40 -2.91 -8.65
CA ILE A 157 -21.49 -3.04 -9.64
C ILE A 157 -21.74 -4.50 -10.01
N LYS A 158 -20.69 -5.30 -10.18
CA LYS A 158 -20.80 -6.64 -10.74
C LYS A 158 -21.16 -7.73 -9.72
N LYS A 159 -20.89 -7.48 -8.43
CA LYS A 159 -21.10 -8.50 -7.39
C LYS A 159 -21.92 -8.01 -6.22
N TRP A 160 -21.57 -6.87 -5.61
CA TRP A 160 -22.17 -6.50 -4.33
C TRP A 160 -23.56 -5.91 -4.47
N LEU A 161 -23.76 -4.96 -5.39
CA LEU A 161 -25.08 -4.36 -5.61
C LEU A 161 -26.12 -5.36 -6.13
N PRO A 162 -25.81 -6.30 -7.03
CA PRO A 162 -26.75 -7.34 -7.44
C PRO A 162 -27.19 -8.32 -6.32
N MET A 163 -26.45 -8.37 -5.21
CA MET A 163 -26.87 -9.17 -4.04
C MET A 163 -28.04 -8.55 -3.27
N ILE A 164 -28.39 -7.30 -3.56
CA ILE A 164 -29.54 -6.61 -2.95
C ILE A 164 -30.76 -6.85 -3.83
N ASP A 165 -31.75 -7.55 -3.29
CA ASP A 165 -32.95 -7.88 -4.02
C ASP A 165 -33.65 -6.64 -4.58
N GLY A 166 -33.94 -6.65 -5.88
CA GLY A 166 -34.62 -5.57 -6.59
C GLY A 166 -33.79 -4.29 -6.78
N PHE A 167 -32.49 -4.27 -6.42
CA PHE A 167 -31.66 -3.07 -6.54
C PHE A 167 -31.53 -2.62 -7.99
N GLU A 168 -31.17 -3.52 -8.91
CA GLU A 168 -30.99 -3.18 -10.33
C GLU A 168 -32.29 -2.64 -10.96
N GLU A 169 -33.42 -3.25 -10.68
CA GLU A 169 -34.72 -2.81 -11.18
C GLU A 169 -35.05 -1.39 -10.68
N LYS A 170 -34.84 -1.16 -9.39
CA LYS A 170 -35.05 0.15 -8.78
C LYS A 170 -34.17 1.22 -9.42
N MET A 171 -32.91 0.91 -9.68
CA MET A 171 -31.97 1.87 -10.31
C MET A 171 -32.35 2.16 -11.77
N LYS A 172 -32.74 1.16 -12.55
CA LYS A 172 -33.25 1.33 -13.94
C LYS A 172 -34.51 2.19 -14.00
N LEU A 173 -35.32 2.19 -12.95
CA LEU A 173 -36.51 3.03 -12.81
C LEU A 173 -36.25 4.44 -12.29
N GLY A 174 -34.98 4.83 -12.09
CA GLY A 174 -34.58 6.15 -11.60
C GLY A 174 -34.58 6.24 -10.07
N GLY A 175 -34.23 5.17 -9.37
CA GLY A 175 -34.06 5.17 -7.93
C GLY A 175 -32.95 6.11 -7.46
N SER A 176 -33.04 6.58 -6.20
CA SER A 176 -31.97 7.37 -5.57
C SER A 176 -31.01 6.48 -4.81
N PHE A 177 -29.72 6.79 -4.91
CA PHE A 177 -28.65 6.15 -4.20
C PHE A 177 -27.91 7.19 -3.33
N ALA A 178 -27.49 6.81 -2.12
CA ALA A 178 -26.70 7.66 -1.25
C ALA A 178 -25.50 6.90 -0.72
N ASP A 179 -24.31 7.41 -0.99
CA ASP A 179 -23.06 6.92 -0.39
C ASP A 179 -22.77 7.75 0.86
N VAL A 180 -22.89 7.12 2.03
CA VAL A 180 -22.72 7.78 3.33
C VAL A 180 -21.31 7.54 3.85
N GLY A 181 -20.53 8.63 4.02
CA GLY A 181 -19.13 8.55 4.49
C GLY A 181 -18.12 8.27 3.38
N CYS A 182 -18.47 8.61 2.15
CA CYS A 182 -17.67 8.34 0.95
C CYS A 182 -16.28 9.03 0.91
N CYS A 183 -15.98 9.93 1.83
CA CYS A 183 -14.70 10.63 2.03
C CYS A 183 -14.12 11.27 0.75
N LEU A 184 -13.55 10.49 -0.15
CA LEU A 184 -12.94 10.96 -1.41
C LEU A 184 -13.72 10.51 -2.66
N LEU A 185 -14.98 10.14 -2.52
CA LEU A 185 -15.88 9.72 -3.60
C LEU A 185 -15.42 8.48 -4.41
N TYR A 186 -14.37 7.78 -3.96
CA TYR A 186 -13.83 6.64 -4.70
C TYR A 186 -14.82 5.46 -4.87
N THR A 187 -15.85 5.40 -4.04
CA THR A 187 -16.94 4.43 -4.18
C THR A 187 -17.97 4.86 -5.22
N SER A 188 -18.27 6.16 -5.28
CA SER A 188 -19.23 6.72 -6.25
C SER A 188 -18.62 6.78 -7.65
N ASP A 189 -17.36 7.16 -7.78
CA ASP A 189 -16.65 7.17 -9.07
C ASP A 189 -16.63 5.77 -9.73
N ALA A 190 -16.60 4.70 -8.91
CA ALA A 190 -16.69 3.33 -9.42
C ALA A 190 -18.10 2.93 -9.91
N ALA A 191 -19.11 3.76 -9.68
CA ALA A 191 -20.49 3.52 -10.10
C ALA A 191 -20.89 4.31 -11.37
N ASP A 192 -20.04 5.24 -11.80
CA ASP A 192 -20.29 6.07 -13.01
C ASP A 192 -19.79 5.41 -14.31
N ASP A 193 -19.04 4.30 -14.23
CA ASP A 193 -18.60 3.44 -15.34
C ASP A 193 -19.58 2.26 -15.57
#